data_52688a226e43e12fd905e2f6594825d8
#
_entry.id   52688a226e43e12fd905e2f6594825d8
#
_cell.length_a   1.000
_cell.length_b   1.000
_cell.length_c   1.000
_cell.angle_alpha   90.00
_cell.angle_beta   90.00
_cell.angle_gamma   90.00
#
_symmetry.space_group_name_H-M   'P 1'
#
loop_
_entity.id
_entity.type
_entity.pdbx_description
1 polymer ?
#
loop_
_entity_poly.entity_id
_entity_poly.type
_entity_poly.pdbx_seq_one_letter_code
_entity_poly.pdbx_strand_id
1 'polypeptide(L)'
;MDIFVSDYEKQYKEILTGFDPTSFSETWVENQQWQLDFYVEKTRNNQDVFDLLNHESSVYLDGQEFIVKQLKRSAVGKIVYSEVTATHIYFTMQDDYQYNAISGSKSAKECLAHIFAADKQGFSFELIDKNKVLENITQENFGNGNLLKLVQEVLEDYKLVMLADNKRLTFIPIEDYGEHTENEIRYNKHTNEVDFDIDTLSLKTQIKGYGKVDSNGNNYFPPVTYTSPESSKWGVRIQEPLSDERYTTSSSMLRRLKLELQDYPATTGNISLKLKYECGKGDYVMFVYEPLGLLYEVQIVAYKKYIFTNKPPELTLSNNKKTMVSIMVQLAKAIKKGVK
;
A
#
# COMPACT_ATOMS: atom_id res chain seq x y z
N MET A 1 17.36 13.83 -13.23
CA MET A 1 16.35 14.02 -12.18
C MET A 1 17.06 14.62 -10.99
N ASP A 2 16.59 15.77 -10.51
CA ASP A 2 17.19 16.46 -9.39
C ASP A 2 16.38 16.20 -8.12
N ILE A 3 17.09 16.10 -7.00
CA ILE A 3 16.49 16.04 -5.68
C ILE A 3 16.65 17.42 -5.05
N PHE A 4 15.57 17.94 -4.47
CA PHE A 4 15.64 19.17 -3.70
C PHE A 4 15.44 18.89 -2.21
N VAL A 5 16.09 19.68 -1.38
CA VAL A 5 15.94 19.66 0.07
C VAL A 5 15.50 21.03 0.53
N SER A 6 14.56 21.11 1.43
CA SER A 6 14.24 22.36 2.11
C SER A 6 14.25 22.17 3.62
N ASP A 7 14.52 23.26 4.35
CA ASP A 7 14.37 23.30 5.79
C ASP A 7 12.90 23.09 6.22
N TYR A 8 12.68 22.86 7.50
CA TYR A 8 11.36 22.66 8.08
C TYR A 8 10.37 23.81 7.79
N GLU A 9 10.86 25.04 7.84
CA GLU A 9 10.04 26.24 7.59
C GLU A 9 9.82 26.54 6.09
N LYS A 10 10.47 25.74 5.20
CA LYS A 10 10.45 25.90 3.74
C LYS A 10 10.92 27.26 3.24
N GLN A 11 11.80 27.90 4.01
CA GLN A 11 12.39 29.19 3.64
C GLN A 11 13.57 29.04 2.68
N TYR A 12 14.32 27.97 2.81
CA TYR A 12 15.47 27.65 1.97
C TYR A 12 15.22 26.34 1.22
N LYS A 13 15.57 26.32 -0.06
CA LYS A 13 15.43 25.14 -0.92
C LYS A 13 16.66 25.04 -1.81
N GLU A 14 17.37 23.91 -1.73
CA GLU A 14 18.61 23.65 -2.45
C GLU A 14 18.60 22.29 -3.14
N ILE A 15 19.41 22.14 -4.18
CA ILE A 15 19.61 20.84 -4.84
C ILE A 15 20.49 19.96 -3.98
N LEU A 16 20.05 18.75 -3.68
CA LEU A 16 20.82 17.77 -2.96
C LEU A 16 22.03 17.31 -3.77
N THR A 17 23.22 17.60 -3.27
CA THR A 17 24.49 17.19 -3.86
C THR A 17 25.31 16.39 -2.83
N GLY A 18 26.26 15.57 -3.33
CA GLY A 18 27.13 14.77 -2.47
C GLY A 18 26.48 13.57 -1.81
N PHE A 19 25.31 13.16 -2.25
CA PHE A 19 24.73 11.86 -1.88
C PHE A 19 25.39 10.73 -2.68
N ASP A 20 25.42 9.53 -2.09
CA ASP A 20 25.86 8.34 -2.80
C ASP A 20 24.72 7.79 -3.66
N PRO A 21 24.81 7.86 -5.00
CA PRO A 21 23.78 7.34 -5.91
C PRO A 21 23.46 5.85 -5.69
N THR A 22 24.45 5.07 -5.22
CA THR A 22 24.27 3.63 -4.99
C THR A 22 23.48 3.31 -3.74
N SER A 23 23.45 4.24 -2.79
CA SER A 23 22.65 4.13 -1.56
C SER A 23 21.21 4.59 -1.75
N PHE A 24 20.94 5.39 -2.80
CA PHE A 24 19.62 5.98 -2.98
C PHE A 24 18.60 4.97 -3.46
N SER A 25 17.53 4.81 -2.69
CA SER A 25 16.40 3.95 -3.04
C SER A 25 15.07 4.59 -2.70
N GLU A 26 14.08 4.31 -3.54
CA GLU A 26 12.67 4.57 -3.30
C GLU A 26 11.97 3.24 -3.02
N THR A 27 11.33 3.15 -1.87
CA THR A 27 10.51 1.99 -1.49
C THR A 27 9.06 2.41 -1.43
N TRP A 28 8.21 1.72 -2.17
CA TRP A 28 6.76 1.87 -2.10
C TRP A 28 6.10 0.54 -1.80
N VAL A 29 5.10 0.60 -0.96
CA VAL A 29 4.29 -0.54 -0.58
C VAL A 29 2.84 -0.07 -0.47
N GLU A 30 1.94 -0.73 -1.18
CA GLU A 30 0.55 -0.35 -1.28
C GLU A 30 -0.11 -0.14 0.10
N ASN A 31 -0.78 0.99 0.28
CA ASN A 31 -1.46 1.42 1.50
C ASN A 31 -0.61 1.49 2.78
N GLN A 32 0.72 1.30 2.71
CA GLN A 32 1.54 1.13 3.94
C GLN A 32 2.81 1.94 3.97
N GLN A 33 3.55 2.04 2.87
CA GLN A 33 4.87 2.65 2.90
C GLN A 33 5.17 3.39 1.60
N TRP A 34 5.75 4.57 1.73
CA TRP A 34 6.40 5.24 0.63
C TRP A 34 7.52 6.09 1.22
N GLN A 35 8.75 5.72 0.93
CA GLN A 35 9.93 6.34 1.54
C GLN A 35 11.12 6.40 0.61
N LEU A 36 12.01 7.31 0.92
CA LEU A 36 13.34 7.45 0.34
C LEU A 36 14.38 7.12 1.40
N ASP A 37 15.37 6.31 1.03
CA ASP A 37 16.54 6.02 1.85
C ASP A 37 17.79 6.41 1.07
N PHE A 38 18.71 7.13 1.69
CA PHE A 38 19.96 7.53 1.07
C PHE A 38 21.03 7.95 2.07
N TYR A 39 22.28 7.96 1.60
CA TYR A 39 23.44 8.37 2.33
C TYR A 39 24.04 9.65 1.73
N VAL A 40 24.43 10.59 2.56
CA VAL A 40 25.07 11.86 2.16
C VAL A 40 26.32 12.08 2.98
N GLU A 41 27.46 12.35 2.31
CA GLU A 41 28.70 12.75 2.95
C GLU A 41 28.82 14.28 2.96
N LYS A 42 29.22 14.87 4.10
CA LYS A 42 29.50 16.29 4.19
C LYS A 42 30.82 16.62 3.53
N THR A 43 30.78 17.48 2.53
CA THR A 43 31.94 17.97 1.80
C THR A 43 31.99 19.51 1.84
N ARG A 44 33.07 20.09 1.32
CA ARG A 44 33.14 21.57 1.21
C ARG A 44 32.10 22.11 0.23
N ASN A 45 31.69 21.31 -0.77
CA ASN A 45 30.84 21.78 -1.87
C ASN A 45 29.34 21.58 -1.60
N ASN A 46 28.95 20.83 -0.57
CA ASN A 46 27.55 20.57 -0.22
C ASN A 46 27.22 20.96 1.22
N GLN A 47 28.06 21.76 1.86
CA GLN A 47 27.88 22.07 3.28
C GLN A 47 26.51 22.67 3.57
N ASP A 48 26.04 23.61 2.78
CA ASP A 48 24.77 24.29 2.98
C ASP A 48 23.59 23.31 2.87
N VAL A 49 23.55 22.51 1.79
CA VAL A 49 22.48 21.50 1.63
C VAL A 49 22.57 20.37 2.66
N PHE A 50 23.79 19.98 3.07
CA PHE A 50 23.95 18.99 4.13
C PHE A 50 23.39 19.49 5.48
N ASP A 51 23.56 20.78 5.75
CA ASP A 51 23.06 21.41 6.99
C ASP A 51 21.53 21.67 6.92
N LEU A 52 20.94 21.82 5.71
CA LEU A 52 19.49 21.82 5.51
C LEU A 52 18.85 20.45 5.80
N LEU A 53 19.57 19.33 5.52
CA LEU A 53 19.11 17.99 5.85
C LEU A 53 19.07 17.80 7.36
N ASN A 54 17.89 18.00 7.95
CA ASN A 54 17.65 17.85 9.38
C ASN A 54 16.34 17.12 9.64
N HIS A 55 16.00 16.87 10.89
CA HIS A 55 14.70 16.33 11.25
C HIS A 55 13.59 17.24 10.74
N GLU A 56 12.54 16.65 10.19
CA GLU A 56 11.38 17.33 9.60
C GLU A 56 11.68 18.19 8.36
N SER A 57 12.90 18.17 7.83
CA SER A 57 13.21 18.78 6.53
C SER A 57 12.46 18.05 5.42
N SER A 58 12.11 18.78 4.35
CA SER A 58 11.46 18.19 3.17
C SER A 58 12.48 17.78 2.12
N VAL A 59 12.31 16.60 1.55
CA VAL A 59 13.03 16.09 0.39
C VAL A 59 12.03 15.95 -0.76
N TYR A 60 12.33 16.52 -1.91
CA TYR A 60 11.45 16.49 -3.09
C TYR A 60 12.08 15.63 -4.17
N LEU A 61 11.31 14.67 -4.66
CA LEU A 61 11.68 13.78 -5.75
C LEU A 61 10.49 13.59 -6.68
N ASP A 62 10.69 13.82 -7.97
CA ASP A 62 9.65 13.64 -9.01
C ASP A 62 8.31 14.34 -8.67
N GLY A 63 8.39 15.56 -8.15
CA GLY A 63 7.22 16.35 -7.75
C GLY A 63 6.58 15.92 -6.42
N GLN A 64 7.05 14.85 -5.79
CA GLN A 64 6.53 14.36 -4.51
C GLN A 64 7.37 14.88 -3.34
N GLU A 65 6.72 15.18 -2.25
CA GLU A 65 7.33 15.65 -1.01
C GLU A 65 7.46 14.51 0.01
N PHE A 66 8.66 14.37 0.56
CA PHE A 66 8.99 13.42 1.62
C PHE A 66 9.55 14.18 2.82
N ILE A 67 9.21 13.77 4.03
CA ILE A 67 9.66 14.39 5.27
C ILE A 67 10.71 13.50 5.94
N VAL A 68 11.85 14.08 6.32
CA VAL A 68 12.94 13.38 7.00
C VAL A 68 12.49 12.99 8.41
N LYS A 69 12.16 11.72 8.61
CA LYS A 69 11.70 11.17 9.88
C LYS A 69 12.80 10.44 10.66
N GLN A 70 13.79 9.89 9.95
CA GLN A 70 14.95 9.28 10.59
C GLN A 70 16.23 9.85 9.98
N LEU A 71 17.11 10.33 10.85
CA LEU A 71 18.38 10.90 10.48
C LEU A 71 19.44 10.40 11.45
N LYS A 72 20.41 9.63 10.93
CA LYS A 72 21.55 9.19 11.70
C LYS A 72 22.78 9.91 11.19
N ARG A 73 23.36 10.79 12.02
CA ARG A 73 24.62 11.47 11.75
C ARG A 73 25.77 10.71 12.39
N SER A 74 26.83 10.50 11.62
CA SER A 74 28.01 9.77 12.07
C SER A 74 29.28 10.49 11.59
N ALA A 75 30.36 10.27 12.32
CA ALA A 75 31.68 10.74 11.93
C ALA A 75 32.70 9.61 12.11
N VAL A 76 33.51 9.37 11.05
CA VAL A 76 34.60 8.41 11.07
C VAL A 76 35.86 9.10 10.58
N GLY A 77 36.78 9.34 11.49
CA GLY A 77 37.97 10.17 11.22
C GLY A 77 37.57 11.60 10.84
N LYS A 78 37.84 11.99 9.58
CA LYS A 78 37.46 13.31 9.04
C LYS A 78 36.18 13.32 8.22
N ILE A 79 35.59 12.14 8.00
CA ILE A 79 34.38 11.99 7.21
C ILE A 79 33.18 12.16 8.12
N VAL A 80 32.28 13.09 7.79
CA VAL A 80 30.98 13.29 8.43
C VAL A 80 29.90 12.93 7.42
N TYR A 81 28.95 12.12 7.84
CA TYR A 81 27.88 11.67 6.95
C TYR A 81 26.55 11.53 7.66
N SER A 82 25.49 11.47 6.87
CA SER A 82 24.12 11.23 7.32
C SER A 82 23.50 10.08 6.54
N GLU A 83 22.89 9.14 7.27
CA GLU A 83 21.93 8.17 6.73
C GLU A 83 20.53 8.78 6.92
N VAL A 84 19.77 8.90 5.85
CA VAL A 84 18.48 9.60 5.81
C VAL A 84 17.39 8.62 5.41
N THR A 85 16.31 8.59 6.18
CA THR A 85 15.04 8.01 5.77
C THR A 85 13.99 9.11 5.78
N ALA A 86 13.44 9.41 4.60
CA ALA A 86 12.37 10.37 4.42
C ALA A 86 11.08 9.65 4.00
N THR A 87 9.98 9.85 4.72
CA THR A 87 8.68 9.25 4.43
C THR A 87 7.79 10.23 3.68
N HIS A 88 6.97 9.72 2.75
CA HIS A 88 6.07 10.56 1.97
C HIS A 88 5.17 11.42 2.87
N ILE A 89 4.89 12.65 2.45
CA ILE A 89 4.19 13.65 3.27
C ILE A 89 2.83 13.18 3.79
N TYR A 90 2.13 12.27 3.10
CA TYR A 90 0.82 11.80 3.55
C TYR A 90 0.86 11.15 4.95
N PHE A 91 2.03 10.64 5.39
CA PHE A 91 2.18 10.08 6.74
C PHE A 91 2.04 11.13 7.86
N THR A 92 2.22 12.42 7.54
CA THR A 92 2.00 13.49 8.52
C THR A 92 0.53 13.63 8.93
N MET A 93 -0.42 12.99 8.24
CA MET A 93 -1.81 12.90 8.69
C MET A 93 -1.94 12.27 10.10
N GLN A 94 -0.94 11.53 10.57
CA GLN A 94 -0.91 11.03 11.95
C GLN A 94 -0.81 12.15 13.01
N ASP A 95 -0.39 13.35 12.61
CA ASP A 95 -0.17 14.47 13.50
C ASP A 95 -1.45 15.31 13.72
N ASP A 96 -2.54 15.00 12.98
CA ASP A 96 -3.86 15.54 13.17
C ASP A 96 -4.81 14.50 13.79
N TYR A 97 -5.83 14.96 14.51
CA TYR A 97 -6.70 14.09 15.29
C TYR A 97 -8.18 14.47 15.15
N GLN A 98 -9.03 13.50 14.80
CA GLN A 98 -10.47 13.64 14.79
C GLN A 98 -11.04 13.25 16.16
N TYR A 99 -11.50 14.23 16.94
CA TYR A 99 -12.04 14.01 18.28
C TYR A 99 -13.50 13.57 18.29
N ASN A 100 -14.24 13.88 17.22
CA ASN A 100 -15.64 13.53 17.12
C ASN A 100 -15.80 12.12 16.53
N ALA A 101 -16.86 11.44 16.92
CA ALA A 101 -17.21 10.15 16.35
C ALA A 101 -18.58 10.21 15.65
N ILE A 102 -18.73 9.40 14.61
CA ILE A 102 -19.97 9.20 13.88
C ILE A 102 -20.40 7.74 13.97
N SER A 103 -21.72 7.50 13.95
CA SER A 103 -22.28 6.15 13.99
C SER A 103 -23.45 6.03 13.01
N GLY A 104 -23.88 4.78 12.76
CA GLY A 104 -24.97 4.45 11.86
C GLY A 104 -24.51 4.05 10.46
N SER A 105 -25.47 3.91 9.54
CA SER A 105 -25.16 3.55 8.14
C SER A 105 -24.40 4.70 7.48
N LYS A 106 -23.19 4.44 7.02
CA LYS A 106 -22.28 5.42 6.42
C LYS A 106 -21.71 4.91 5.10
N SER A 107 -21.54 5.83 4.16
CA SER A 107 -20.75 5.61 2.96
C SER A 107 -19.26 5.86 3.22
N ALA A 108 -18.39 5.31 2.37
CA ALA A 108 -16.95 5.62 2.41
C ALA A 108 -16.70 7.13 2.30
N LYS A 109 -17.46 7.82 1.44
CA LYS A 109 -17.33 9.28 1.26
C LYS A 109 -17.67 10.06 2.53
N GLU A 110 -18.71 9.65 3.28
CA GLU A 110 -19.06 10.31 4.57
C GLU A 110 -17.97 10.08 5.62
N CYS A 111 -17.40 8.87 5.69
CA CYS A 111 -16.29 8.58 6.59
C CYS A 111 -15.04 9.40 6.23
N LEU A 112 -14.66 9.47 4.96
CA LEU A 112 -13.56 10.31 4.49
C LEU A 112 -13.82 11.78 4.79
N ALA A 113 -15.01 12.30 4.47
CA ALA A 113 -15.36 13.69 4.77
C ALA A 113 -15.27 13.99 6.27
N HIS A 114 -15.67 13.04 7.14
CA HIS A 114 -15.53 13.17 8.58
C HIS A 114 -14.06 13.24 9.02
N ILE A 115 -13.18 12.42 8.43
CA ILE A 115 -11.74 12.43 8.71
C ILE A 115 -11.15 13.80 8.31
N PHE A 116 -11.34 14.19 7.05
CA PHE A 116 -10.73 15.39 6.49
C PHE A 116 -11.31 16.71 7.04
N ALA A 117 -12.47 16.67 7.70
CA ALA A 117 -12.99 17.83 8.44
C ALA A 117 -12.10 18.23 9.64
N ALA A 118 -11.25 17.34 10.12
CA ALA A 118 -10.30 17.60 11.20
C ALA A 118 -8.89 17.92 10.72
N ASP A 119 -8.64 17.89 9.40
CA ASP A 119 -7.35 18.20 8.80
C ASP A 119 -6.95 19.66 9.00
N LYS A 120 -5.73 19.91 9.41
CA LYS A 120 -5.13 21.25 9.58
C LYS A 120 -3.92 21.48 8.67
N GLN A 121 -3.51 20.46 7.95
CA GLN A 121 -2.31 20.47 7.12
C GLN A 121 -2.60 20.70 5.65
N GLY A 122 -3.88 20.76 5.25
CA GLY A 122 -4.32 21.02 3.87
C GLY A 122 -4.36 19.77 3.00
N PHE A 123 -4.64 18.62 3.59
CA PHE A 123 -4.94 17.41 2.82
C PHE A 123 -6.32 17.50 2.17
N SER A 124 -6.44 16.86 1.02
CA SER A 124 -7.70 16.76 0.29
C SER A 124 -7.89 15.32 -0.22
N PHE A 125 -9.15 14.95 -0.45
CA PHE A 125 -9.44 13.62 -0.96
C PHE A 125 -10.39 13.64 -2.15
N GLU A 126 -10.27 12.60 -2.97
CA GLU A 126 -11.19 12.24 -4.02
C GLU A 126 -11.53 10.75 -3.90
N LEU A 127 -12.81 10.41 -4.03
CA LEU A 127 -13.26 9.01 -4.07
C LEU A 127 -13.77 8.71 -5.48
N ILE A 128 -13.12 7.77 -6.17
CA ILE A 128 -13.46 7.32 -7.52
C ILE A 128 -14.05 5.92 -7.43
N ASP A 129 -15.35 5.80 -7.59
CA ASP A 129 -16.10 4.54 -7.66
C ASP A 129 -16.79 4.45 -9.03
N LYS A 130 -16.01 4.02 -10.04
CA LYS A 130 -16.48 3.98 -11.45
C LYS A 130 -17.64 3.03 -11.64
N ASN A 131 -17.58 1.87 -10.99
CA ASN A 131 -18.55 0.79 -11.14
C ASN A 131 -19.67 0.82 -10.10
N LYS A 132 -19.64 1.84 -9.20
CA LYS A 132 -20.64 2.00 -8.11
C LYS A 132 -20.78 0.76 -7.25
N VAL A 133 -19.64 0.19 -6.87
CA VAL A 133 -19.57 -1.03 -6.05
C VAL A 133 -19.64 -0.75 -4.57
N LEU A 134 -19.43 0.49 -4.15
CA LEU A 134 -19.41 0.87 -2.75
C LEU A 134 -20.83 1.05 -2.22
N GLU A 135 -21.12 0.32 -1.16
CA GLU A 135 -22.37 0.45 -0.41
C GLU A 135 -22.09 0.97 1.02
N ASN A 136 -23.13 1.46 1.65
CA ASN A 136 -23.05 1.87 3.04
C ASN A 136 -22.87 0.66 3.95
N ILE A 137 -22.05 0.84 4.99
CA ILE A 137 -21.93 -0.11 6.10
C ILE A 137 -22.22 0.60 7.43
N THR A 138 -22.60 -0.16 8.44
CA THR A 138 -22.80 0.41 9.77
C THR A 138 -21.46 0.68 10.43
N GLN A 139 -21.23 1.93 10.79
CA GLN A 139 -20.09 2.35 11.61
C GLN A 139 -20.54 2.55 13.07
N GLU A 140 -19.68 2.15 14.01
CA GLU A 140 -19.91 2.33 15.44
C GLU A 140 -18.77 3.16 16.02
N ASN A 141 -19.09 4.38 16.46
CA ASN A 141 -18.10 5.30 17.05
C ASN A 141 -16.86 5.54 16.15
N PHE A 142 -17.05 5.61 14.84
CA PHE A 142 -15.98 5.88 13.88
C PHE A 142 -15.46 7.32 14.04
N GLY A 143 -14.19 7.46 14.38
CA GLY A 143 -13.53 8.70 14.75
C GLY A 143 -12.67 8.48 16.00
N ASN A 144 -12.41 9.54 16.76
CA ASN A 144 -11.58 9.51 17.96
C ASN A 144 -10.22 8.83 17.72
N GLY A 145 -9.54 9.30 16.67
CA GLY A 145 -8.26 8.75 16.22
C GLY A 145 -7.47 9.77 15.38
N ASN A 146 -6.17 9.49 15.18
CA ASN A 146 -5.41 10.27 14.22
C ASN A 146 -5.87 9.97 12.79
N LEU A 147 -5.72 10.96 11.89
CA LEU A 147 -6.34 10.87 10.56
C LEU A 147 -5.78 9.70 9.75
N LEU A 148 -4.46 9.42 9.84
CA LEU A 148 -3.84 8.31 9.12
C LEU A 148 -4.44 6.96 9.52
N LYS A 149 -4.63 6.73 10.84
CA LYS A 149 -5.27 5.52 11.35
C LYS A 149 -6.71 5.38 10.85
N LEU A 150 -7.48 6.46 10.92
CA LEU A 150 -8.88 6.45 10.45
C LEU A 150 -8.98 6.22 8.94
N VAL A 151 -8.03 6.75 8.16
CA VAL A 151 -7.93 6.44 6.72
C VAL A 151 -7.67 4.94 6.53
N GLN A 152 -6.76 4.33 7.29
CA GLN A 152 -6.50 2.89 7.20
C GLN A 152 -7.74 2.06 7.55
N GLU A 153 -8.54 2.48 8.53
CA GLU A 153 -9.83 1.85 8.86
C GLU A 153 -10.80 1.93 7.67
N VAL A 154 -10.90 3.08 7.00
CA VAL A 154 -11.75 3.22 5.80
C VAL A 154 -11.25 2.35 4.65
N LEU A 155 -9.92 2.29 4.41
CA LEU A 155 -9.34 1.41 3.39
C LEU A 155 -9.72 -0.05 3.62
N GLU A 156 -9.66 -0.51 4.87
CA GLU A 156 -10.00 -1.88 5.23
C GLU A 156 -11.51 -2.14 5.17
N ASP A 157 -12.32 -1.24 5.73
CA ASP A 157 -13.77 -1.41 5.86
C ASP A 157 -14.46 -1.42 4.49
N TYR A 158 -14.06 -0.53 3.59
CA TYR A 158 -14.66 -0.38 2.27
C TYR A 158 -13.87 -1.08 1.16
N LYS A 159 -12.73 -1.71 1.50
CA LYS A 159 -11.81 -2.36 0.55
C LYS A 159 -11.37 -1.40 -0.55
N LEU A 160 -10.64 -0.37 -0.13
CA LEU A 160 -10.12 0.67 -0.99
C LEU A 160 -8.59 0.61 -1.07
N VAL A 161 -8.07 1.15 -2.15
CA VAL A 161 -6.66 1.51 -2.31
C VAL A 161 -6.53 3.02 -2.31
N MET A 162 -5.49 3.54 -1.68
CA MET A 162 -5.17 4.96 -1.63
C MET A 162 -3.97 5.28 -2.52
N LEU A 163 -4.14 6.21 -3.43
CA LEU A 163 -3.08 6.82 -4.21
C LEU A 163 -2.82 8.23 -3.67
N ALA A 164 -1.58 8.50 -3.31
CA ALA A 164 -1.17 9.81 -2.84
C ALA A 164 -0.43 10.58 -3.95
N ASP A 165 -0.81 11.83 -4.14
CA ASP A 165 -0.07 12.84 -4.87
C ASP A 165 0.13 14.02 -3.92
N ASN A 166 1.27 14.03 -3.23
CA ASN A 166 1.53 14.93 -2.11
C ASN A 166 0.37 14.88 -1.09
N LYS A 167 -0.35 15.97 -0.91
CA LYS A 167 -1.49 16.09 0.02
C LYS A 167 -2.85 15.83 -0.64
N ARG A 168 -2.88 15.46 -1.93
CA ARG A 168 -4.09 15.01 -2.59
C ARG A 168 -4.15 13.48 -2.59
N LEU A 169 -5.19 12.94 -1.97
CA LEU A 169 -5.36 11.50 -1.81
C LEU A 169 -6.55 11.03 -2.66
N THR A 170 -6.33 10.05 -3.51
CA THR A 170 -7.37 9.42 -4.33
C THR A 170 -7.66 8.03 -3.80
N PHE A 171 -8.92 7.75 -3.54
CA PHE A 171 -9.40 6.46 -3.03
C PHE A 171 -10.17 5.73 -4.13
N ILE A 172 -9.84 4.46 -4.34
CA ILE A 172 -10.40 3.64 -5.42
C ILE A 172 -10.76 2.27 -4.86
N PRO A 173 -11.95 1.69 -5.18
CA PRO A 173 -12.25 0.29 -4.84
C PRO A 173 -11.17 -0.64 -5.38
N ILE A 174 -10.80 -1.66 -4.60
CA ILE A 174 -9.74 -2.59 -4.98
C ILE A 174 -10.04 -3.29 -6.33
N GLU A 175 -11.32 -3.48 -6.65
CA GLU A 175 -11.76 -4.07 -7.91
C GLU A 175 -11.53 -3.18 -9.13
N ASP A 176 -11.41 -1.86 -8.91
CA ASP A 176 -11.22 -0.85 -9.96
C ASP A 176 -9.76 -0.37 -10.02
N TYR A 177 -8.89 -0.89 -9.15
CA TYR A 177 -7.50 -0.46 -9.01
C TYR A 177 -6.54 -1.33 -9.79
N GLY A 178 -5.57 -0.68 -10.42
CA GLY A 178 -4.53 -1.31 -11.23
C GLY A 178 -4.93 -1.47 -12.71
N GLU A 179 -3.95 -1.32 -13.56
CA GLU A 179 -4.14 -1.54 -15.00
C GLU A 179 -3.71 -2.96 -15.38
N HIS A 180 -4.56 -3.69 -16.11
CA HIS A 180 -4.19 -4.95 -16.71
C HIS A 180 -3.33 -4.65 -17.94
N THR A 181 -2.02 -4.81 -17.78
CA THR A 181 -1.06 -4.49 -18.83
C THR A 181 -0.73 -5.73 -19.66
N GLU A 182 -0.26 -5.52 -20.90
CA GLU A 182 0.31 -6.60 -21.72
C GLU A 182 1.77 -6.91 -21.32
N ASN A 183 2.28 -6.27 -20.28
CA ASN A 183 3.64 -6.47 -19.81
C ASN A 183 3.82 -7.87 -19.23
N GLU A 184 4.93 -8.49 -19.56
CA GLU A 184 5.30 -9.80 -19.00
C GLU A 184 6.62 -9.74 -18.24
N ILE A 185 6.69 -10.48 -17.15
CA ILE A 185 7.93 -10.79 -16.44
C ILE A 185 8.23 -12.28 -16.66
N ARG A 186 9.27 -12.56 -17.44
CA ARG A 186 9.63 -13.91 -17.85
C ARG A 186 10.93 -14.34 -17.18
N TYR A 187 10.93 -15.53 -16.59
CA TYR A 187 12.11 -16.17 -16.04
C TYR A 187 13.20 -16.31 -17.10
N ASN A 188 14.47 -16.26 -16.69
CA ASN A 188 15.66 -16.24 -17.53
C ASN A 188 15.81 -15.03 -18.49
N LYS A 189 14.72 -14.37 -18.88
CA LYS A 189 14.78 -13.15 -19.71
C LYS A 189 14.89 -11.90 -18.83
N HIS A 190 13.97 -11.73 -17.90
CA HIS A 190 13.83 -10.53 -17.08
C HIS A 190 14.35 -10.70 -15.65
N THR A 191 14.44 -11.94 -15.16
CA THR A 191 14.97 -12.29 -13.84
C THR A 191 15.71 -13.62 -13.86
N ASN A 192 16.68 -13.80 -12.95
CA ASN A 192 17.37 -15.09 -12.71
C ASN A 192 16.92 -15.73 -11.40
N GLU A 193 16.39 -14.92 -10.49
CA GLU A 193 15.95 -15.36 -9.17
C GLU A 193 14.46 -15.09 -9.03
N VAL A 194 13.74 -16.17 -8.76
CA VAL A 194 12.32 -16.15 -8.55
C VAL A 194 12.06 -16.97 -7.30
N ASP A 195 11.52 -16.34 -6.30
CA ASP A 195 11.05 -16.99 -5.10
C ASP A 195 9.53 -16.82 -5.03
N PHE A 196 8.81 -17.83 -5.48
CA PHE A 196 7.35 -17.88 -5.44
C PHE A 196 6.89 -18.90 -4.43
N ASP A 197 6.11 -18.42 -3.49
CA ASP A 197 5.33 -19.25 -2.57
C ASP A 197 3.92 -19.40 -3.13
N ILE A 198 3.51 -20.65 -3.37
CA ILE A 198 2.17 -21.00 -3.84
C ILE A 198 1.47 -21.76 -2.72
N ASP A 199 0.52 -21.10 -2.08
CA ASP A 199 -0.25 -21.68 -0.98
C ASP A 199 -1.69 -22.03 -1.43
N THR A 200 -2.07 -23.27 -1.20
CA THR A 200 -3.43 -23.76 -1.45
C THR A 200 -4.19 -24.09 -0.16
N LEU A 201 -3.61 -23.89 1.01
CA LEU A 201 -4.30 -24.08 2.29
C LEU A 201 -5.45 -23.10 2.46
N SER A 202 -5.24 -21.88 1.98
CA SER A 202 -6.25 -20.82 1.98
C SER A 202 -7.29 -20.96 0.84
N LEU A 203 -7.06 -21.85 -0.13
CA LEU A 203 -7.96 -22.04 -1.27
C LEU A 203 -9.33 -22.55 -0.83
N LYS A 204 -10.34 -21.71 -0.99
CA LYS A 204 -11.75 -21.98 -0.70
C LYS A 204 -12.62 -21.50 -1.87
N THR A 205 -13.70 -22.21 -2.17
CA THR A 205 -14.55 -21.91 -3.30
C THR A 205 -15.99 -21.61 -2.91
N GLN A 206 -16.32 -21.71 -1.62
CA GLN A 206 -17.63 -21.34 -1.10
C GLN A 206 -17.51 -20.73 0.28
N ILE A 207 -18.27 -19.68 0.53
CA ILE A 207 -18.37 -18.99 1.83
C ILE A 207 -19.82 -18.57 2.10
N LYS A 208 -20.21 -18.59 3.36
CA LYS A 208 -21.50 -18.10 3.83
C LYS A 208 -21.31 -16.86 4.71
N GLY A 209 -22.17 -15.85 4.50
CA GLY A 209 -22.13 -14.60 5.25
C GLY A 209 -23.42 -14.34 6.03
N TYR A 210 -23.25 -13.83 7.25
CA TYR A 210 -24.30 -13.39 8.13
C TYR A 210 -24.10 -11.90 8.41
N GLY A 211 -25.16 -11.11 8.18
CA GLY A 211 -25.17 -9.68 8.45
C GLY A 211 -25.80 -9.33 9.79
N LYS A 212 -26.25 -8.07 9.90
CA LYS A 212 -26.86 -7.53 11.10
C LYS A 212 -28.14 -8.26 11.51
N VAL A 213 -28.32 -8.42 12.83
CA VAL A 213 -29.57 -8.84 13.46
C VAL A 213 -30.22 -7.67 14.16
N ASP A 214 -31.56 -7.62 14.18
CA ASP A 214 -32.32 -6.64 14.94
C ASP A 214 -32.39 -6.99 16.43
N SER A 215 -32.99 -6.12 17.23
CA SER A 215 -33.16 -6.33 18.67
C SER A 215 -34.02 -7.55 19.03
N ASN A 216 -34.79 -8.11 18.07
CA ASN A 216 -35.61 -9.29 18.23
C ASN A 216 -34.90 -10.56 17.74
N GLY A 217 -33.67 -10.46 17.26
CA GLY A 217 -32.90 -11.57 16.74
C GLY A 217 -33.21 -11.91 15.27
N ASN A 218 -33.95 -11.07 14.53
CA ASN A 218 -34.21 -11.29 13.13
C ASN A 218 -33.07 -10.71 12.26
N ASN A 219 -32.70 -11.46 11.23
CA ASN A 219 -31.70 -10.97 10.28
C ASN A 219 -32.30 -9.83 9.42
N TYR A 220 -31.52 -8.78 9.16
CA TYR A 220 -31.85 -7.71 8.20
C TYR A 220 -32.04 -8.25 6.77
N PHE A 221 -31.33 -9.32 6.43
CA PHE A 221 -31.47 -10.07 5.18
C PHE A 221 -31.15 -11.55 5.43
N PRO A 222 -31.64 -12.48 4.60
CA PRO A 222 -31.29 -13.89 4.70
C PRO A 222 -29.79 -14.12 4.54
N PRO A 223 -29.18 -15.08 5.26
CA PRO A 223 -27.77 -15.41 5.08
C PRO A 223 -27.42 -15.64 3.60
N VAL A 224 -26.32 -15.03 3.16
CA VAL A 224 -25.85 -15.08 1.76
C VAL A 224 -24.83 -16.19 1.62
N THR A 225 -24.98 -17.07 0.63
CA THR A 225 -23.94 -18.03 0.25
C THR A 225 -23.37 -17.62 -1.10
N TYR A 226 -22.07 -17.46 -1.16
CA TYR A 226 -21.35 -17.26 -2.41
C TYR A 226 -20.53 -18.51 -2.75
N THR A 227 -20.74 -19.00 -3.99
CA THR A 227 -19.93 -20.07 -4.58
C THR A 227 -19.20 -19.51 -5.78
N SER A 228 -17.88 -19.57 -5.76
CA SER A 228 -17.05 -19.10 -6.86
C SER A 228 -17.20 -19.99 -8.10
N PRO A 229 -17.12 -19.44 -9.31
CA PRO A 229 -16.99 -20.20 -10.55
C PRO A 229 -15.82 -21.18 -10.56
N GLU A 230 -14.74 -20.86 -9.84
CA GLU A 230 -13.57 -21.74 -9.68
C GLU A 230 -13.88 -23.06 -8.96
N SER A 231 -15.05 -23.19 -8.35
CA SER A 231 -15.54 -24.47 -7.80
C SER A 231 -15.68 -25.58 -8.86
N SER A 232 -15.85 -25.21 -10.12
CA SER A 232 -15.84 -26.17 -11.24
C SER A 232 -14.48 -26.85 -11.43
N LYS A 233 -13.40 -26.14 -11.11
CA LYS A 233 -12.01 -26.61 -11.23
C LYS A 233 -11.51 -27.29 -9.95
N TRP A 234 -11.78 -26.66 -8.80
CA TRP A 234 -11.19 -27.07 -7.52
C TRP A 234 -12.16 -27.87 -6.64
N GLY A 235 -13.39 -28.08 -7.08
CA GLY A 235 -14.47 -28.62 -6.26
C GLY A 235 -14.99 -27.62 -5.23
N VAL A 236 -16.05 -27.97 -4.51
CA VAL A 236 -16.61 -27.14 -3.45
C VAL A 236 -15.74 -27.29 -2.19
N ARG A 237 -15.06 -26.21 -1.82
CA ARG A 237 -14.23 -26.11 -0.60
C ARG A 237 -14.79 -24.98 0.26
N ILE A 238 -15.36 -25.34 1.41
CA ILE A 238 -16.10 -24.42 2.25
C ILE A 238 -15.15 -23.67 3.20
N GLN A 239 -15.25 -22.35 3.21
CA GLN A 239 -14.64 -21.48 4.19
C GLN A 239 -15.56 -21.33 5.42
N GLU A 240 -14.95 -21.12 6.60
CA GLU A 240 -15.71 -20.72 7.78
C GLU A 240 -16.61 -19.51 7.47
N PRO A 241 -17.84 -19.50 7.97
CA PRO A 241 -18.77 -18.40 7.73
C PRO A 241 -18.22 -17.06 8.23
N LEU A 242 -18.48 -16.01 7.47
CA LEU A 242 -18.24 -14.64 7.89
C LEU A 242 -19.49 -14.09 8.59
N SER A 243 -19.33 -13.62 9.81
CA SER A 243 -20.37 -12.86 10.52
C SER A 243 -19.90 -11.43 10.72
N ASP A 244 -20.61 -10.46 10.15
CA ASP A 244 -20.25 -9.04 10.24
C ASP A 244 -21.52 -8.17 10.31
N GLU A 245 -21.82 -7.67 11.52
CA GLU A 245 -23.02 -6.87 11.78
C GLU A 245 -22.99 -5.47 11.17
N ARG A 246 -21.90 -5.08 10.56
CA ARG A 246 -21.81 -3.81 9.81
C ARG A 246 -22.60 -3.84 8.52
N TYR A 247 -22.88 -5.04 8.00
CA TYR A 247 -23.60 -5.25 6.75
C TYR A 247 -25.09 -5.43 6.98
N THR A 248 -25.89 -4.57 6.33
CA THR A 248 -27.35 -4.53 6.46
C THR A 248 -28.10 -4.91 5.18
N THR A 249 -27.36 -5.16 4.08
CA THR A 249 -27.90 -5.57 2.79
C THR A 249 -27.22 -6.85 2.26
N SER A 250 -27.96 -7.65 1.51
CA SER A 250 -27.42 -8.87 0.89
C SER A 250 -26.37 -8.54 -0.18
N SER A 251 -26.50 -7.41 -0.90
CA SER A 251 -25.57 -6.98 -1.94
C SER A 251 -24.20 -6.63 -1.37
N SER A 252 -24.17 -5.81 -0.30
CA SER A 252 -22.91 -5.43 0.36
C SER A 252 -22.24 -6.65 0.99
N MET A 253 -23.00 -7.56 1.60
CA MET A 253 -22.47 -8.82 2.11
C MET A 253 -21.91 -9.68 0.97
N LEU A 254 -22.61 -9.81 -0.14
CA LEU A 254 -22.12 -10.60 -1.30
C LEU A 254 -20.79 -10.04 -1.85
N ARG A 255 -20.68 -8.72 -1.98
CA ARG A 255 -19.40 -8.09 -2.35
C ARG A 255 -18.30 -8.44 -1.35
N ARG A 256 -18.59 -8.31 -0.06
CA ARG A 256 -17.63 -8.66 1.01
C ARG A 256 -17.18 -10.12 0.91
N LEU A 257 -18.08 -11.07 0.66
CA LEU A 257 -17.76 -12.48 0.49
C LEU A 257 -16.88 -12.76 -0.72
N LYS A 258 -17.14 -12.08 -1.86
CA LYS A 258 -16.32 -12.21 -3.07
C LYS A 258 -14.88 -11.72 -2.85
N LEU A 259 -14.69 -10.66 -2.09
CA LEU A 259 -13.37 -10.11 -1.75
C LEU A 259 -12.64 -10.93 -0.68
N GLU A 260 -13.40 -11.61 0.20
CA GLU A 260 -12.85 -12.44 1.27
C GLU A 260 -12.38 -13.81 0.78
N LEU A 261 -13.06 -14.38 -0.21
CA LEU A 261 -12.83 -15.74 -0.64
C LEU A 261 -11.59 -15.86 -1.54
N GLN A 262 -10.55 -16.56 -1.09
CA GLN A 262 -9.38 -16.91 -1.90
C GLN A 262 -9.70 -18.14 -2.73
N ASP A 263 -10.26 -17.97 -3.93
CA ASP A 263 -10.80 -19.03 -4.77
C ASP A 263 -9.83 -19.59 -5.83
N TYR A 264 -8.60 -19.13 -5.80
CA TYR A 264 -7.45 -19.65 -6.55
C TYR A 264 -6.22 -19.77 -5.64
N PRO A 265 -5.17 -20.54 -6.03
CA PRO A 265 -3.94 -20.62 -5.25
C PRO A 265 -3.36 -19.24 -4.96
N ALA A 266 -3.15 -18.94 -3.70
CA ALA A 266 -2.49 -17.70 -3.31
C ALA A 266 -1.03 -17.77 -3.74
N THR A 267 -0.61 -16.81 -4.55
CA THR A 267 0.76 -16.73 -5.07
C THR A 267 1.37 -15.42 -4.63
N THR A 268 2.52 -15.47 -4.00
CA THR A 268 3.30 -14.30 -3.61
C THR A 268 4.75 -14.54 -4.00
N GLY A 269 5.39 -13.55 -4.57
CA GLY A 269 6.78 -13.70 -4.98
C GLY A 269 7.55 -12.41 -4.95
N ASN A 270 8.83 -12.53 -4.61
CA ASN A 270 9.82 -11.48 -4.74
C ASN A 270 10.69 -11.75 -5.96
N ILE A 271 10.87 -10.73 -6.77
CA ILE A 271 11.62 -10.82 -8.02
C ILE A 271 12.66 -9.72 -8.05
N SER A 272 13.92 -10.11 -8.23
CA SER A 272 15.00 -9.20 -8.59
C SER A 272 15.15 -9.20 -10.11
N LEU A 273 14.86 -8.08 -10.74
CA LEU A 273 14.94 -7.96 -12.19
C LEU A 273 16.41 -7.80 -12.66
N LYS A 274 16.68 -8.13 -13.91
CA LYS A 274 18.02 -7.97 -14.55
C LYS A 274 18.19 -6.61 -15.23
N LEU A 275 17.08 -6.01 -15.63
CA LEU A 275 17.03 -4.80 -16.44
C LEU A 275 16.09 -3.79 -15.80
N LYS A 276 16.26 -2.51 -16.17
CA LYS A 276 15.26 -1.50 -15.84
C LYS A 276 13.90 -1.94 -16.38
N TYR A 277 12.92 -1.91 -15.54
CA TYR A 277 11.54 -2.26 -15.86
C TYR A 277 10.65 -1.12 -15.39
N GLU A 278 9.88 -0.56 -16.30
CA GLU A 278 8.90 0.44 -15.96
C GLU A 278 7.65 -0.26 -15.45
N CYS A 279 7.33 -0.02 -14.20
CA CYS A 279 6.15 -0.56 -13.55
C CYS A 279 5.40 0.55 -12.81
N GLY A 280 4.10 0.57 -13.01
CA GLY A 280 3.18 1.39 -12.23
C GLY A 280 2.86 0.77 -10.87
N LYS A 281 2.34 1.58 -9.98
CA LYS A 281 1.80 1.15 -8.69
C LYS A 281 0.51 0.38 -8.93
N GLY A 282 0.47 -0.89 -8.54
CA GLY A 282 -0.72 -1.72 -8.68
C GLY A 282 -0.95 -2.34 -10.05
N ASP A 283 -0.06 -2.17 -11.02
CA ASP A 283 -0.23 -2.76 -12.34
C ASP A 283 -0.25 -4.29 -12.27
N TYR A 284 -1.14 -4.88 -13.07
CA TYR A 284 -1.18 -6.30 -13.32
C TYR A 284 -0.23 -6.65 -14.46
N VAL A 285 0.60 -7.67 -14.23
CA VAL A 285 1.58 -8.16 -15.19
C VAL A 285 1.48 -9.67 -15.32
N MET A 286 1.79 -10.21 -16.52
CA MET A 286 1.83 -11.64 -16.73
C MET A 286 3.19 -12.19 -16.29
N PHE A 287 3.19 -13.03 -15.26
CA PHE A 287 4.38 -13.75 -14.82
C PHE A 287 4.49 -15.10 -15.52
N VAL A 288 5.61 -15.34 -16.20
CA VAL A 288 5.86 -16.56 -16.98
C VAL A 288 7.08 -17.28 -16.42
N TYR A 289 6.89 -18.49 -15.92
CA TYR A 289 7.94 -19.36 -15.41
C TYR A 289 7.93 -20.71 -16.13
N GLU A 290 8.61 -20.76 -17.27
CA GLU A 290 8.61 -21.90 -18.17
C GLU A 290 9.08 -23.22 -17.51
N PRO A 291 10.11 -23.23 -16.61
CA PRO A 291 10.57 -24.49 -16.02
C PRO A 291 9.48 -25.29 -15.29
N LEU A 292 8.46 -24.61 -14.78
CA LEU A 292 7.33 -25.25 -14.11
C LEU A 292 6.01 -25.11 -14.89
N GLY A 293 6.02 -24.53 -16.10
CA GLY A 293 4.82 -24.29 -16.89
C GLY A 293 3.83 -23.33 -16.24
N LEU A 294 4.34 -22.42 -15.40
CA LEU A 294 3.48 -21.48 -14.66
C LEU A 294 3.26 -20.21 -15.47
N LEU A 295 1.99 -19.80 -15.53
CA LEU A 295 1.54 -18.58 -16.16
C LEU A 295 0.47 -17.96 -15.24
N TYR A 296 0.82 -16.84 -14.60
CA TYR A 296 -0.09 -16.15 -13.67
C TYR A 296 -0.14 -14.67 -13.98
N GLU A 297 -1.34 -14.11 -13.95
CA GLU A 297 -1.52 -12.68 -13.81
C GLU A 297 -1.36 -12.30 -12.34
N VAL A 298 -0.45 -11.38 -12.05
CA VAL A 298 -0.09 -10.95 -10.70
C VAL A 298 0.01 -9.43 -10.64
N GLN A 299 -0.32 -8.86 -9.49
CA GLN A 299 -0.27 -7.43 -9.25
C GLN A 299 1.04 -7.01 -8.60
N ILE A 300 1.57 -5.87 -8.99
CA ILE A 300 2.74 -5.24 -8.35
C ILE A 300 2.25 -4.54 -7.08
N VAL A 301 2.52 -5.15 -5.93
CA VAL A 301 2.06 -4.66 -4.62
C VAL A 301 3.12 -3.90 -3.83
N ALA A 302 4.38 -4.04 -4.23
CA ALA A 302 5.48 -3.26 -3.70
C ALA A 302 6.64 -3.20 -4.69
N TYR A 303 7.45 -2.16 -4.58
CA TYR A 303 8.73 -2.06 -5.29
C TYR A 303 9.79 -1.36 -4.44
N LYS A 304 11.05 -1.69 -4.77
CA LYS A 304 12.22 -0.90 -4.38
C LYS A 304 12.99 -0.51 -5.65
N LYS A 305 13.05 0.78 -5.94
CA LYS A 305 13.72 1.34 -7.13
C LYS A 305 15.03 2.03 -6.75
N TYR A 306 16.05 1.88 -7.61
CA TYR A 306 17.37 2.49 -7.46
C TYR A 306 17.54 3.56 -8.56
N ILE A 307 16.99 4.74 -8.31
CA ILE A 307 16.70 5.77 -9.32
C ILE A 307 17.96 6.30 -10.00
N PHE A 308 19.06 6.45 -9.25
CA PHE A 308 20.30 7.08 -9.72
C PHE A 308 21.35 6.09 -10.21
N THR A 309 21.02 4.82 -10.29
CA THR A 309 21.91 3.76 -10.80
C THR A 309 21.21 2.94 -11.87
N ASN A 310 21.98 2.05 -12.52
CA ASN A 310 21.43 1.06 -13.42
C ASN A 310 20.98 -0.22 -12.70
N LYS A 311 21.00 -0.23 -11.35
CA LYS A 311 20.52 -1.37 -10.59
C LYS A 311 19.02 -1.55 -10.89
N PRO A 312 18.60 -2.74 -11.31
CA PRO A 312 17.20 -3.03 -11.57
C PRO A 312 16.33 -2.93 -10.31
N PRO A 313 15.04 -2.67 -10.46
CA PRO A 313 14.14 -2.67 -9.31
C PRO A 313 13.92 -4.07 -8.74
N GLU A 314 13.60 -4.11 -7.47
CA GLU A 314 13.06 -5.28 -6.78
C GLU A 314 11.55 -5.12 -6.71
N LEU A 315 10.79 -6.15 -7.11
CA LEU A 315 9.34 -6.12 -7.13
C LEU A 315 8.79 -7.19 -6.19
N THR A 316 7.70 -6.87 -5.52
CA THR A 316 6.84 -7.87 -4.88
C THR A 316 5.56 -7.99 -5.69
N LEU A 317 5.28 -9.21 -6.13
CA LEU A 317 4.12 -9.57 -6.92
C LEU A 317 3.16 -10.39 -6.07
N SER A 318 1.87 -10.18 -6.22
CA SER A 318 0.86 -10.97 -5.50
C SER A 318 -0.45 -11.04 -6.27
N ASN A 319 -1.14 -12.16 -6.10
CA ASN A 319 -2.56 -12.30 -6.48
C ASN A 319 -3.44 -12.59 -5.25
N ASN A 320 -2.94 -12.39 -4.04
CA ASN A 320 -3.65 -12.75 -2.82
C ASN A 320 -4.70 -11.71 -2.45
N LYS A 321 -5.97 -12.10 -2.40
CA LYS A 321 -7.11 -11.24 -2.04
C LYS A 321 -7.12 -10.88 -0.56
N LYS A 322 -6.60 -11.75 0.31
CA LYS A 322 -6.77 -11.57 1.77
C LYS A 322 -5.78 -10.62 2.42
N THR A 323 -4.65 -10.34 1.79
CA THR A 323 -3.57 -9.82 2.62
C THR A 323 -2.51 -9.02 1.88
N MET A 324 -2.86 -7.91 1.35
CA MET A 324 -1.89 -6.81 1.28
C MET A 324 -1.31 -6.52 2.69
N VAL A 325 -2.12 -6.50 3.73
CA VAL A 325 -1.68 -6.24 5.12
C VAL A 325 -0.82 -7.38 5.68
N SER A 326 -1.14 -8.66 5.46
CA SER A 326 -0.35 -9.77 6.05
C SER A 326 0.93 -10.10 5.30
N ILE A 327 0.94 -9.94 3.97
CA ILE A 327 2.16 -10.01 3.16
C ILE A 327 3.18 -8.98 3.67
N MET A 328 2.71 -7.81 4.02
CA MET A 328 3.53 -6.72 4.51
C MET A 328 4.09 -6.93 5.91
N VAL A 329 3.31 -7.53 6.79
CA VAL A 329 3.81 -7.93 8.12
C VAL A 329 4.91 -9.00 7.96
N GLN A 330 4.81 -9.88 6.98
CA GLN A 330 5.84 -10.87 6.67
C GLN A 330 7.08 -10.22 6.03
N LEU A 331 6.91 -9.29 5.08
CA LEU A 331 8.00 -8.52 4.47
C LEU A 331 8.73 -7.64 5.50
N ALA A 332 8.00 -6.91 6.32
CA ALA A 332 8.60 -6.12 7.40
C ALA A 332 9.38 -6.99 8.39
N LYS A 333 8.92 -8.22 8.66
CA LYS A 333 9.63 -9.21 9.47
C LYS A 333 10.85 -9.78 8.74
N ALA A 334 10.79 -10.01 7.43
CA ALA A 334 11.91 -10.49 6.63
C ALA A 334 13.01 -9.43 6.48
N ILE A 335 12.65 -8.17 6.24
CA ILE A 335 13.59 -7.03 6.19
C ILE A 335 14.29 -6.85 7.53
N LYS A 336 13.59 -6.97 8.66
CA LYS A 336 14.21 -6.94 10.00
C LYS A 336 15.14 -8.13 10.29
N LYS A 337 14.97 -9.27 9.63
CA LYS A 337 15.87 -10.44 9.76
C LYS A 337 17.08 -10.37 8.83
N GLY A 338 17.02 -9.65 7.71
CA GLY A 338 18.12 -9.49 6.75
C GLY A 338 19.14 -8.41 7.15
N VAL A 339 18.90 -7.65 8.20
CA VAL A 339 19.85 -6.69 8.79
C VAL A 339 20.46 -7.35 10.04
N LYS A 340 21.40 -8.28 9.80
CA LYS A 340 22.37 -8.76 10.79
C LYS A 340 23.74 -8.77 10.15
#